data_c27eebb3eb5c06481351b39a93b5b0fc
#
_entry.id   c27eebb3eb5c06481351b39a93b5b0fc
#
_cell.length_a   1.000
_cell.length_b   1.000
_cell.length_c   1.000
_cell.angle_alpha   90.00
_cell.angle_beta   90.00
_cell.angle_gamma   90.00
#
_symmetry.space_group_name_H-M   'P 1'
#
loop_
_entity.id
_entity.type
_entity.pdbx_description
1 polymer ?
#
loop_
_entity_poly.entity_id
_entity_poly.type
_entity_poly.pdbx_seq_one_letter_code
_entity_poly.pdbx_strand_id
1 'polypeptide(L)'
;MAYFLSDGLTKEVEENKNYGGICTIFDEDYPVLLKEIYNPPLVFFYNGNFSLLNAPTLAIVGARKHSPYAKEVLKKLLPDILDEGIATVSGLAKGIDSLAHKITLSEKGKTIGVIGTGLDRTYPRENFELQANMEKEGIVLSEYALGQKPLRFHFPARNRIISGLCQSLLVVEARRQSGSLITANMALQENRNVLAVPGNINSILSEGCNELILEGAKPILRAEDILEEFKI
;
A
#
# COMPACT_ATOMS: atom_id res chain seq x y z
N MET A 1 -30.01 5.71 -25.78
CA MET A 1 -28.63 5.35 -25.43
C MET A 1 -28.37 5.13 -23.92
N ALA A 2 -29.27 5.52 -23.03
CA ALA A 2 -29.18 5.33 -21.57
C ALA A 2 -29.62 3.93 -21.06
N TYR A 3 -30.37 3.17 -21.81
CA TYR A 3 -30.94 1.88 -21.37
C TYR A 3 -30.00 0.67 -21.48
N PHE A 4 -28.93 0.73 -22.27
CA PHE A 4 -28.00 -0.39 -22.44
C PHE A 4 -26.79 -0.36 -21.45
N LEU A 5 -26.62 0.72 -20.71
CA LEU A 5 -25.59 0.84 -19.69
C LEU A 5 -26.06 0.34 -18.31
N SER A 6 -27.37 0.17 -18.09
CA SER A 6 -27.91 -0.11 -16.76
C SER A 6 -27.74 -1.57 -16.33
N ASP A 7 -28.04 -2.54 -17.15
CA ASP A 7 -28.12 -3.96 -16.70
C ASP A 7 -26.76 -4.60 -16.46
N GLY A 8 -25.77 -4.32 -17.33
CA GLY A 8 -24.41 -4.83 -17.16
C GLY A 8 -23.69 -4.20 -15.96
N LEU A 9 -23.84 -2.88 -15.77
CA LEU A 9 -23.26 -2.15 -14.65
C LEU A 9 -23.91 -2.55 -13.33
N THR A 10 -25.24 -2.74 -13.31
CA THR A 10 -25.99 -3.15 -12.13
C THR A 10 -25.57 -4.53 -11.66
N LYS A 11 -25.42 -5.48 -12.58
CA LYS A 11 -24.98 -6.84 -12.26
C LYS A 11 -23.54 -6.85 -11.72
N GLU A 12 -22.62 -6.13 -12.34
CA GLU A 12 -21.23 -6.03 -11.89
C GLU A 12 -21.14 -5.39 -10.49
N VAL A 13 -21.92 -4.35 -10.21
CA VAL A 13 -22.02 -3.72 -8.90
C VAL A 13 -22.57 -4.68 -7.86
N GLU A 14 -23.64 -5.43 -8.18
CA GLU A 14 -24.23 -6.42 -7.28
C GLU A 14 -23.26 -7.57 -6.99
N GLU A 15 -22.57 -8.11 -8.00
CA GLU A 15 -21.56 -9.15 -7.81
C GLU A 15 -20.43 -8.67 -6.88
N ASN A 16 -19.94 -7.44 -7.05
CA ASN A 16 -18.92 -6.87 -6.20
C ASN A 16 -19.44 -6.63 -4.77
N LYS A 17 -20.68 -6.15 -4.58
CA LYS A 17 -21.31 -6.00 -3.26
C LYS A 17 -21.48 -7.32 -2.52
N ASN A 18 -21.74 -8.41 -3.22
CA ASN A 18 -21.85 -9.74 -2.62
C ASN A 18 -20.51 -10.32 -2.21
N TYR A 19 -19.41 -9.86 -2.80
CA TYR A 19 -18.04 -10.30 -2.47
C TYR A 19 -17.43 -9.45 -1.35
N GLY A 20 -17.73 -8.14 -1.30
CA GLY A 20 -17.16 -7.19 -0.35
C GLY A 20 -17.93 -5.88 -0.36
N GLY A 21 -17.27 -4.80 0.07
CA GLY A 21 -17.83 -3.46 0.05
C GLY A 21 -17.42 -2.67 -1.20
N ILE A 22 -18.16 -1.60 -1.45
CA ILE A 22 -17.88 -0.59 -2.49
C ILE A 22 -17.85 0.76 -1.80
N CYS A 23 -16.86 1.58 -2.13
CA CYS A 23 -16.78 2.96 -1.70
C CYS A 23 -16.59 3.87 -2.92
N THR A 24 -17.32 4.97 -2.94
CA THR A 24 -17.26 5.97 -4.01
C THR A 24 -16.72 7.30 -3.47
N ILE A 25 -16.17 8.14 -4.33
CA ILE A 25 -15.63 9.46 -3.95
C ILE A 25 -16.69 10.40 -3.33
N PHE A 26 -17.97 10.07 -3.49
CA PHE A 26 -19.10 10.83 -2.95
C PHE A 26 -19.52 10.35 -1.55
N ASP A 27 -19.03 9.20 -1.09
CA ASP A 27 -19.37 8.66 0.22
C ASP A 27 -18.66 9.49 1.32
N GLU A 28 -19.34 9.71 2.43
CA GLU A 28 -18.81 10.48 3.57
C GLU A 28 -17.58 9.81 4.18
N ASP A 29 -17.55 8.48 4.15
CA ASP A 29 -16.46 7.66 4.70
C ASP A 29 -15.28 7.48 3.71
N TYR A 30 -15.30 8.14 2.54
CA TYR A 30 -14.18 8.06 1.61
C TYR A 30 -12.91 8.61 2.25
N PRO A 31 -11.76 7.87 2.22
CA PRO A 31 -10.54 8.28 2.92
C PRO A 31 -10.09 9.69 2.50
N VAL A 32 -9.95 10.59 3.46
CA VAL A 32 -9.65 12.01 3.22
C VAL A 32 -8.34 12.17 2.43
N LEU A 33 -7.27 11.51 2.88
CA LEU A 33 -5.98 11.57 2.20
C LEU A 33 -6.05 11.07 0.75
N LEU A 34 -6.83 10.01 0.50
CA LEU A 34 -7.00 9.47 -0.85
C LEU A 34 -7.83 10.41 -1.75
N LYS A 35 -8.74 11.19 -1.17
CA LYS A 35 -9.56 12.17 -1.87
C LYS A 35 -8.75 13.37 -2.37
N GLU A 36 -7.66 13.70 -1.66
CA GLU A 36 -6.81 14.85 -1.93
C GLU A 36 -5.81 14.65 -3.07
N ILE A 37 -5.54 13.41 -3.49
CA ILE A 37 -4.56 13.18 -4.55
C ILE A 37 -5.03 13.69 -5.91
N TYR A 38 -4.09 13.97 -6.81
CA TYR A 38 -4.40 14.51 -8.14
C TYR A 38 -5.41 13.68 -8.94
N ASN A 39 -5.37 12.35 -8.81
CA ASN A 39 -6.26 11.44 -9.53
C ASN A 39 -6.83 10.38 -8.57
N PRO A 40 -7.80 10.73 -7.69
CA PRO A 40 -8.40 9.79 -6.78
C PRO A 40 -9.25 8.75 -7.52
N PRO A 41 -9.31 7.48 -7.06
CA PRO A 41 -10.24 6.51 -7.63
C PRO A 41 -11.68 6.95 -7.38
N LEU A 42 -12.48 7.05 -8.45
CA LEU A 42 -13.89 7.42 -8.31
C LEU A 42 -14.70 6.37 -7.54
N VAL A 43 -14.29 5.11 -7.67
CA VAL A 43 -14.86 3.94 -7.00
C VAL A 43 -13.70 2.99 -6.65
N PHE A 44 -13.76 2.38 -5.48
CA PHE A 44 -12.94 1.23 -5.15
C PHE A 44 -13.76 0.16 -4.44
N PHE A 45 -13.35 -1.08 -4.62
CA PHE A 45 -13.90 -2.26 -3.98
C PHE A 45 -13.00 -2.66 -2.82
N TYR A 46 -13.58 -3.22 -1.75
CA TYR A 46 -12.79 -3.66 -0.60
C TYR A 46 -13.35 -4.93 0.04
N ASN A 47 -12.47 -5.67 0.71
CA ASN A 47 -12.83 -6.78 1.58
C ASN A 47 -12.03 -6.68 2.87
N GLY A 48 -12.72 -6.77 4.02
CA GLY A 48 -12.15 -6.60 5.35
C GLY A 48 -12.70 -5.41 6.12
N ASN A 49 -11.95 -4.96 7.12
CA ASN A 49 -12.37 -3.91 8.05
C ASN A 49 -12.16 -2.50 7.47
N PHE A 50 -13.23 -1.89 6.97
CA PHE A 50 -13.23 -0.56 6.36
C PHE A 50 -12.74 0.56 7.30
N SER A 51 -12.98 0.43 8.63
CA SER A 51 -12.59 1.46 9.59
C SER A 51 -11.08 1.70 9.66
N LEU A 52 -10.25 0.77 9.15
CA LEU A 52 -8.80 0.92 9.09
C LEU A 52 -8.35 2.03 8.15
N LEU A 53 -9.19 2.45 7.20
CA LEU A 53 -8.89 3.54 6.28
C LEU A 53 -8.88 4.93 6.95
N ASN A 54 -9.40 5.01 8.18
CA ASN A 54 -9.39 6.23 9.01
C ASN A 54 -8.22 6.26 10.02
N ALA A 55 -7.43 5.18 10.12
CA ALA A 55 -6.26 5.14 10.99
C ALA A 55 -5.10 5.96 10.40
N PRO A 56 -4.14 6.43 11.22
CA PRO A 56 -2.85 6.88 10.72
C PRO A 56 -2.17 5.75 9.93
N THR A 57 -1.55 6.08 8.80
CA THR A 57 -1.05 5.05 7.88
C THR A 57 0.37 5.32 7.42
N LEU A 58 1.20 4.27 7.47
CA LEU A 58 2.55 4.22 6.92
C LEU A 58 2.57 3.31 5.69
N ALA A 59 2.84 3.87 4.51
CA ALA A 59 3.08 3.03 3.34
C ALA A 59 4.50 2.45 3.39
N ILE A 60 4.64 1.16 3.06
CA ILE A 60 5.92 0.46 3.03
C ILE A 60 6.11 -0.16 1.65
N VAL A 61 7.16 0.25 0.95
CA VAL A 61 7.47 -0.23 -0.40
C VAL A 61 8.94 -0.62 -0.52
N GLY A 62 9.25 -1.42 -1.54
CA GLY A 62 10.64 -1.78 -1.78
C GLY A 62 10.85 -2.87 -2.81
N ALA A 63 12.03 -3.47 -2.78
CA ALA A 63 12.48 -4.47 -3.74
C ALA A 63 11.62 -5.73 -3.71
N ARG A 64 11.27 -6.25 -4.91
CA ARG A 64 10.59 -7.55 -5.06
C ARG A 64 11.43 -8.76 -4.65
N LYS A 65 12.75 -8.61 -4.63
CA LYS A 65 13.72 -9.55 -4.09
C LYS A 65 14.54 -8.81 -3.06
N HIS A 66 14.12 -8.87 -1.82
CA HIS A 66 14.79 -8.22 -0.70
C HIS A 66 15.95 -9.06 -0.16
N SER A 67 16.86 -8.39 0.52
CA SER A 67 17.92 -9.04 1.28
C SER A 67 17.45 -9.50 2.68
N PRO A 68 18.26 -10.27 3.43
CA PRO A 68 18.00 -10.53 4.84
C PRO A 68 17.93 -9.25 5.69
N TYR A 69 18.73 -8.24 5.35
CA TYR A 69 18.75 -6.93 6.03
C TYR A 69 17.36 -6.29 6.12
N ALA A 70 16.61 -6.25 5.01
CA ALA A 70 15.27 -5.68 5.01
C ALA A 70 14.32 -6.36 6.00
N LYS A 71 14.44 -7.70 6.14
CA LYS A 71 13.64 -8.45 7.11
C LYS A 71 13.99 -8.08 8.54
N GLU A 72 15.28 -7.92 8.84
CA GLU A 72 15.76 -7.50 10.16
C GLU A 72 15.29 -6.07 10.48
N VAL A 73 15.41 -5.15 9.51
CA VAL A 73 14.96 -3.77 9.65
C VAL A 73 13.47 -3.71 9.94
N LEU A 74 12.62 -4.36 9.13
CA LEU A 74 11.18 -4.33 9.34
C LEU A 74 10.77 -4.98 10.68
N LYS A 75 11.42 -6.06 11.09
CA LYS A 75 11.18 -6.67 12.40
C LYS A 75 11.59 -5.77 13.57
N LYS A 76 12.59 -4.92 13.37
CA LYS A 76 13.04 -3.97 14.39
C LYS A 76 12.13 -2.74 14.47
N LEU A 77 11.63 -2.25 13.32
CA LEU A 77 10.89 -0.99 13.27
C LEU A 77 9.39 -1.16 13.52
N LEU A 78 8.78 -2.22 12.97
CA LEU A 78 7.33 -2.31 12.95
C LEU A 78 6.66 -2.47 14.31
N PRO A 79 7.17 -3.25 15.27
CA PRO A 79 6.48 -3.41 16.55
C PRO A 79 6.13 -2.06 17.21
N ASP A 80 7.09 -1.19 17.41
CA ASP A 80 6.88 0.11 18.06
C ASP A 80 5.92 1.02 17.28
N ILE A 81 5.94 0.95 15.94
CA ILE A 81 5.04 1.72 15.07
C ILE A 81 3.60 1.21 15.19
N LEU A 82 3.43 -0.11 15.25
CA LEU A 82 2.13 -0.75 15.35
C LEU A 82 1.48 -0.54 16.72
N ASP A 83 2.29 -0.48 17.78
CA ASP A 83 1.84 -0.20 19.15
C ASP A 83 1.25 1.21 19.28
N GLU A 84 1.68 2.16 18.43
CA GLU A 84 1.09 3.51 18.34
C GLU A 84 -0.19 3.56 17.48
N GLY A 85 -0.70 2.40 17.05
CA GLY A 85 -1.95 2.30 16.28
C GLY A 85 -1.81 2.70 14.80
N ILE A 86 -0.60 2.85 14.29
CA ILE A 86 -0.35 3.17 12.88
C ILE A 86 -0.54 1.90 12.04
N ALA A 87 -1.42 1.98 11.03
CA ALA A 87 -1.63 0.88 10.10
C ALA A 87 -0.60 0.90 8.96
N THR A 88 -0.16 -0.27 8.52
CA THR A 88 0.71 -0.37 7.34
C THR A 88 -0.10 -0.42 6.05
N VAL A 89 0.37 0.25 4.99
CA VAL A 89 -0.21 0.20 3.64
C VAL A 89 0.84 -0.35 2.67
N SER A 90 0.49 -1.31 1.82
CA SER A 90 1.38 -1.77 0.76
C SER A 90 0.62 -2.47 -0.37
N GLY A 91 1.37 -2.96 -1.37
CA GLY A 91 0.81 -3.45 -2.63
C GLY A 91 0.64 -4.95 -2.77
N LEU A 92 0.83 -5.74 -1.72
CA LEU A 92 0.78 -7.21 -1.84
C LEU A 92 1.69 -7.80 -2.94
N ALA A 93 2.68 -7.05 -3.42
CA ALA A 93 3.67 -7.55 -4.36
C ALA A 93 4.66 -8.51 -3.67
N LYS A 94 5.49 -9.20 -4.47
CA LYS A 94 6.61 -9.98 -3.92
C LYS A 94 7.57 -9.08 -3.14
N GLY A 95 8.28 -9.65 -2.18
CA GLY A 95 9.37 -9.00 -1.48
C GLY A 95 8.92 -8.13 -0.33
N ILE A 96 9.32 -6.85 -0.32
CA ILE A 96 9.07 -5.93 0.79
C ILE A 96 7.59 -5.77 1.11
N ASP A 97 6.73 -5.63 0.10
CA ASP A 97 5.29 -5.47 0.29
C ASP A 97 4.70 -6.64 1.10
N SER A 98 4.89 -7.87 0.62
CA SER A 98 4.39 -9.06 1.31
C SER A 98 5.07 -9.30 2.65
N LEU A 99 6.34 -8.91 2.81
CA LEU A 99 7.07 -9.01 4.06
C LEU A 99 6.50 -8.05 5.11
N ALA A 100 6.23 -6.80 4.74
CA ALA A 100 5.60 -5.81 5.62
C ALA A 100 4.24 -6.31 6.13
N HIS A 101 3.35 -6.76 5.25
CA HIS A 101 2.07 -7.32 5.64
C HIS A 101 2.19 -8.52 6.60
N LYS A 102 3.11 -9.47 6.30
CA LYS A 102 3.33 -10.65 7.14
C LYS A 102 3.80 -10.29 8.55
N ILE A 103 4.77 -9.37 8.66
CA ILE A 103 5.25 -8.92 9.97
C ILE A 103 4.14 -8.19 10.70
N THR A 104 3.44 -7.25 10.05
CA THR A 104 2.32 -6.52 10.66
C THR A 104 1.27 -7.48 11.23
N LEU A 105 0.85 -8.50 10.47
CA LEU A 105 -0.12 -9.49 10.95
C LEU A 105 0.44 -10.34 12.09
N SER A 106 1.74 -10.73 12.05
CA SER A 106 2.36 -11.50 13.13
C SER A 106 2.43 -10.73 14.45
N GLU A 107 2.57 -9.41 14.39
CA GLU A 107 2.54 -8.49 15.53
C GLU A 107 1.11 -8.06 15.89
N LYS A 108 0.07 -8.67 15.29
CA LYS A 108 -1.35 -8.32 15.48
C LYS A 108 -1.69 -6.86 15.12
N GLY A 109 -0.83 -6.22 14.35
CA GLY A 109 -1.03 -4.89 13.80
C GLY A 109 -2.06 -4.86 12.68
N LYS A 110 -2.44 -3.67 12.25
CA LYS A 110 -3.42 -3.44 11.19
C LYS A 110 -2.72 -3.15 9.85
N THR A 111 -3.22 -3.77 8.78
CA THR A 111 -2.61 -3.65 7.47
C THR A 111 -3.63 -3.49 6.36
N ILE A 112 -3.29 -2.66 5.38
CA ILE A 112 -4.11 -2.28 4.24
C ILE A 112 -3.39 -2.72 2.97
N GLY A 113 -3.95 -3.68 2.25
CA GLY A 113 -3.43 -4.14 0.96
C GLY A 113 -4.13 -3.45 -0.18
N VAL A 114 -3.38 -2.87 -1.10
CA VAL A 114 -3.93 -2.35 -2.36
C VAL A 114 -3.51 -3.25 -3.49
N ILE A 115 -4.43 -3.78 -4.30
CA ILE A 115 -4.11 -4.72 -5.38
C ILE A 115 -4.44 -4.16 -6.76
N GLY A 116 -3.80 -4.70 -7.80
CA GLY A 116 -3.99 -4.30 -9.20
C GLY A 116 -4.82 -5.31 -10.01
N THR A 117 -5.70 -6.07 -9.34
CA THR A 117 -6.59 -7.08 -9.91
C THR A 117 -7.95 -6.98 -9.25
N GLY A 118 -8.96 -7.69 -9.74
CA GLY A 118 -10.19 -7.89 -8.97
C GLY A 118 -9.88 -8.58 -7.63
N LEU A 119 -10.72 -8.33 -6.61
CA LEU A 119 -10.56 -8.90 -5.26
C LEU A 119 -10.59 -10.45 -5.25
N ASP A 120 -11.30 -11.06 -6.20
CA ASP A 120 -11.37 -12.50 -6.42
C ASP A 120 -10.09 -13.13 -6.98
N ARG A 121 -9.05 -12.31 -7.20
CA ARG A 121 -7.80 -12.74 -7.83
C ARG A 121 -6.58 -12.33 -7.02
N THR A 122 -5.74 -13.29 -6.72
CA THR A 122 -4.45 -13.03 -6.07
C THR A 122 -3.31 -12.97 -7.07
N TYR A 123 -2.55 -11.90 -7.02
CA TYR A 123 -1.31 -11.76 -7.76
C TYR A 123 -0.22 -11.07 -6.90
N PRO A 124 0.96 -11.72 -6.74
CA PRO A 124 1.32 -13.04 -7.27
C PRO A 124 0.59 -14.19 -6.53
N ARG A 125 0.43 -15.34 -7.18
CA ARG A 125 -0.31 -16.49 -6.61
C ARG A 125 0.23 -16.98 -5.27
N GLU A 126 1.51 -16.82 -5.03
CA GLU A 126 2.19 -17.19 -3.77
C GLU A 126 1.68 -16.39 -2.55
N ASN A 127 1.01 -15.27 -2.75
CA ASN A 127 0.43 -14.44 -1.69
C ASN A 127 -1.06 -14.75 -1.42
N PHE A 128 -1.58 -15.89 -1.91
CA PHE A 128 -2.98 -16.25 -1.74
C PHE A 128 -3.41 -16.32 -0.26
N GLU A 129 -2.64 -17.06 0.55
CA GLU A 129 -2.91 -17.16 1.99
C GLU A 129 -2.75 -15.82 2.71
N LEU A 130 -1.77 -15.01 2.29
CA LEU A 130 -1.56 -13.68 2.84
C LEU A 130 -2.75 -12.77 2.54
N GLN A 131 -3.24 -12.73 1.29
CA GLN A 131 -4.42 -11.96 0.92
C GLN A 131 -5.64 -12.38 1.74
N ALA A 132 -5.90 -13.69 1.84
CA ALA A 132 -7.02 -14.21 2.60
C ALA A 132 -6.95 -13.86 4.11
N ASN A 133 -5.74 -13.84 4.69
CA ASN A 133 -5.55 -13.41 6.08
C ASN A 133 -5.77 -11.91 6.24
N MET A 134 -5.32 -11.10 5.27
CA MET A 134 -5.54 -9.66 5.29
C MET A 134 -7.01 -9.28 5.12
N GLU A 135 -7.79 -10.03 4.36
CA GLU A 135 -9.24 -9.85 4.25
C GLU A 135 -9.98 -10.14 5.57
N LYS A 136 -9.42 -10.98 6.44
CA LYS A 136 -9.98 -11.29 7.76
C LYS A 136 -9.53 -10.34 8.87
N GLU A 137 -8.25 -10.00 8.91
CA GLU A 137 -7.62 -9.28 10.04
C GLU A 137 -7.25 -7.83 9.70
N GLY A 138 -7.33 -7.47 8.42
CA GLY A 138 -7.01 -6.16 7.86
C GLY A 138 -8.05 -5.72 6.85
N ILE A 139 -7.59 -5.18 5.73
CA ILE A 139 -8.43 -4.83 4.58
C ILE A 139 -7.64 -4.95 3.28
N VAL A 140 -8.29 -5.38 2.22
CA VAL A 140 -7.74 -5.39 0.85
C VAL A 140 -8.61 -4.51 -0.04
N LEU A 141 -7.98 -3.62 -0.82
CA LEU A 141 -8.63 -2.65 -1.71
C LEU A 141 -8.27 -2.91 -3.16
N SER A 142 -9.20 -2.65 -4.04
CA SER A 142 -8.98 -2.65 -5.49
C SER A 142 -9.82 -1.60 -6.20
N GLU A 143 -9.24 -0.91 -7.19
CA GLU A 143 -9.99 -0.09 -8.15
C GLU A 143 -10.59 -0.93 -9.29
N TYR A 144 -10.30 -2.22 -9.33
CA TYR A 144 -10.69 -3.14 -10.40
C TYR A 144 -11.80 -4.08 -9.93
N ALA A 145 -12.85 -4.20 -10.75
CA ALA A 145 -13.96 -5.10 -10.49
C ALA A 145 -13.53 -6.58 -10.50
N LEU A 146 -14.40 -7.45 -9.96
CA LEU A 146 -14.19 -8.90 -9.95
C LEU A 146 -13.88 -9.42 -11.36
N GLY A 147 -13.05 -10.45 -11.44
CA GLY A 147 -12.62 -11.04 -12.71
C GLY A 147 -11.49 -10.33 -13.43
N GLN A 148 -11.12 -9.10 -13.03
CA GLN A 148 -10.04 -8.34 -13.68
C GLN A 148 -8.68 -8.99 -13.44
N LYS A 149 -7.98 -9.31 -14.55
CA LYS A 149 -6.67 -9.95 -14.55
C LYS A 149 -5.56 -8.93 -14.26
N PRO A 150 -4.38 -9.38 -13.77
CA PRO A 150 -3.23 -8.50 -13.60
C PRO A 150 -2.71 -8.04 -14.97
N LEU A 151 -2.81 -6.74 -15.24
CA LEU A 151 -2.22 -6.10 -16.41
C LEU A 151 -1.05 -5.21 -15.99
N ARG A 152 -0.03 -5.07 -16.85
CA ARG A 152 1.20 -4.36 -16.48
C ARG A 152 0.95 -2.92 -16.04
N PHE A 153 0.03 -2.23 -16.68
CA PHE A 153 -0.31 -0.83 -16.37
C PHE A 153 -1.17 -0.67 -15.10
N HIS A 154 -1.82 -1.73 -14.61
CA HIS A 154 -2.56 -1.68 -13.35
C HIS A 154 -1.66 -1.40 -12.14
N PHE A 155 -0.41 -1.89 -12.16
CA PHE A 155 0.48 -1.75 -11.02
C PHE A 155 0.96 -0.32 -10.78
N PRO A 156 1.42 0.44 -11.79
CA PRO A 156 1.69 1.87 -11.61
C PRO A 156 0.43 2.67 -11.24
N ALA A 157 -0.70 2.40 -11.91
CA ALA A 157 -1.97 3.06 -11.59
C ALA A 157 -2.40 2.82 -10.13
N ARG A 158 -2.28 1.59 -9.62
CA ARG A 158 -2.55 1.24 -8.24
C ARG A 158 -1.62 1.95 -7.25
N ASN A 159 -0.34 2.16 -7.59
CA ASN A 159 0.63 2.75 -6.66
C ASN A 159 0.23 4.16 -6.19
N ARG A 160 -0.53 4.93 -6.99
CA ARG A 160 -1.08 6.22 -6.55
C ARG A 160 -2.06 6.08 -5.38
N ILE A 161 -2.75 4.94 -5.29
CA ILE A 161 -3.65 4.66 -4.16
C ILE A 161 -2.84 4.35 -2.90
N ILE A 162 -1.72 3.63 -3.02
CA ILE A 162 -0.81 3.39 -1.89
C ILE A 162 -0.27 4.71 -1.36
N SER A 163 0.29 5.56 -2.22
CA SER A 163 0.80 6.87 -1.83
C SER A 163 -0.31 7.82 -1.34
N GLY A 164 -1.51 7.70 -1.92
CA GLY A 164 -2.67 8.50 -1.53
C GLY A 164 -3.25 8.15 -0.17
N LEU A 165 -3.13 6.90 0.26
CA LEU A 165 -3.65 6.44 1.55
C LEU A 165 -2.72 6.74 2.73
N CYS A 166 -1.47 7.13 2.52
CA CYS A 166 -0.51 7.26 3.63
C CYS A 166 -0.17 8.72 3.95
N GLN A 167 0.18 8.97 5.20
CA GLN A 167 0.81 10.21 5.65
C GLN A 167 2.31 10.21 5.33
N SER A 168 2.95 9.06 5.51
CA SER A 168 4.37 8.87 5.24
C SER A 168 4.60 7.57 4.47
N LEU A 169 5.61 7.56 3.60
CA LEU A 169 5.99 6.40 2.81
C LEU A 169 7.44 6.01 3.11
N LEU A 170 7.64 4.78 3.57
CA LEU A 170 8.96 4.20 3.85
C LEU A 170 9.44 3.33 2.69
N VAL A 171 10.60 3.65 2.16
CA VAL A 171 11.34 2.80 1.21
C VAL A 171 12.41 2.02 1.97
N VAL A 172 12.29 0.67 1.99
CA VAL A 172 13.18 -0.18 2.79
C VAL A 172 14.42 -0.62 2.00
N GLU A 173 14.24 -1.09 0.79
CA GLU A 173 15.30 -1.41 -0.17
C GLU A 173 14.81 -1.08 -1.58
N ALA A 174 15.62 -0.41 -2.36
CA ALA A 174 15.31 -0.08 -3.74
C ALA A 174 16.56 -0.02 -4.62
N ARG A 175 16.49 -0.64 -5.80
CA ARG A 175 17.44 -0.36 -6.87
C ARG A 175 17.14 0.99 -7.48
N ARG A 176 18.12 1.59 -8.15
CA ARG A 176 17.89 2.72 -9.05
C ARG A 176 16.78 2.38 -10.07
N GLN A 177 15.97 3.37 -10.41
CA GLN A 177 14.88 3.24 -11.40
C GLN A 177 13.90 2.09 -11.12
N SER A 178 13.68 1.75 -9.85
CA SER A 178 12.75 0.69 -9.46
C SER A 178 11.30 1.20 -9.34
N GLY A 179 10.33 0.26 -9.38
CA GLY A 179 8.92 0.59 -9.20
C GLY A 179 8.59 1.21 -7.83
N SER A 180 9.37 0.91 -6.80
CA SER A 180 9.23 1.52 -5.47
C SER A 180 9.63 2.99 -5.46
N LEU A 181 10.63 3.40 -6.25
CA LEU A 181 10.98 4.81 -6.43
C LEU A 181 9.89 5.58 -7.19
N ILE A 182 9.19 4.93 -8.12
CA ILE A 182 8.01 5.54 -8.77
C ILE A 182 6.94 5.85 -7.72
N THR A 183 6.69 4.92 -6.79
CA THR A 183 5.71 5.14 -5.71
C THR A 183 6.18 6.24 -4.75
N ALA A 184 7.47 6.31 -4.43
CA ALA A 184 8.05 7.38 -3.62
C ALA A 184 7.87 8.76 -4.28
N ASN A 185 8.12 8.85 -5.59
CA ASN A 185 7.89 10.09 -6.33
C ASN A 185 6.40 10.49 -6.37
N MET A 186 5.49 9.52 -6.53
CA MET A 186 4.05 9.79 -6.40
C MET A 186 3.71 10.33 -5.01
N ALA A 187 4.26 9.75 -3.94
CA ALA A 187 4.05 10.22 -2.58
C ALA A 187 4.52 11.68 -2.39
N LEU A 188 5.69 12.05 -2.92
CA LEU A 188 6.19 13.43 -2.92
C LEU A 188 5.26 14.37 -3.69
N GLN A 189 4.76 13.97 -4.85
CA GLN A 189 3.83 14.77 -5.65
C GLN A 189 2.50 15.02 -4.93
N GLU A 190 2.09 14.09 -4.07
CA GLU A 190 0.88 14.19 -3.25
C GLU A 190 1.17 14.77 -1.85
N ASN A 191 2.33 15.42 -1.67
CA ASN A 191 2.74 16.07 -0.42
C ASN A 191 2.80 15.10 0.78
N ARG A 192 3.26 13.85 0.55
CA ARG A 192 3.49 12.86 1.60
C ARG A 192 4.97 12.84 1.98
N ASN A 193 5.27 12.60 3.25
CA ASN A 193 6.65 12.46 3.71
C ASN A 193 7.28 11.18 3.14
N VAL A 194 8.45 11.30 2.51
CA VAL A 194 9.21 10.15 2.02
C VAL A 194 10.37 9.87 2.95
N LEU A 195 10.40 8.65 3.44
CA LEU A 195 11.35 8.12 4.40
C LEU A 195 12.14 7.00 3.72
N ALA A 196 13.42 6.87 4.01
CA ALA A 196 14.24 5.85 3.41
C ALA A 196 15.17 5.19 4.43
N VAL A 197 15.25 3.86 4.38
CA VAL A 197 16.21 3.11 5.17
C VAL A 197 17.59 3.22 4.51
N PRO A 198 18.61 3.77 5.18
CA PRO A 198 19.95 3.81 4.62
C PRO A 198 20.53 2.40 4.52
N GLY A 199 21.42 2.19 3.58
CA GLY A 199 22.07 0.89 3.42
C GLY A 199 23.49 1.00 2.93
N ASN A 200 24.15 -0.15 2.82
CA ASN A 200 25.56 -0.21 2.41
C ASN A 200 25.73 0.34 0.99
N ILE A 201 26.69 1.24 0.80
CA ILE A 201 27.00 1.85 -0.51
C ILE A 201 27.42 0.82 -1.58
N ASN A 202 27.87 -0.37 -1.18
CA ASN A 202 28.21 -1.47 -2.09
C ASN A 202 26.99 -2.37 -2.44
N SER A 203 25.80 -2.09 -1.88
CA SER A 203 24.60 -2.87 -2.13
C SER A 203 23.74 -2.21 -3.20
N ILE A 204 23.51 -2.90 -4.29
CA ILE A 204 22.62 -2.44 -5.37
C ILE A 204 21.18 -2.23 -4.88
N LEU A 205 20.77 -2.91 -3.80
CA LEU A 205 19.44 -2.74 -3.19
C LEU A 205 19.34 -1.51 -2.29
N SER A 206 20.47 -0.89 -1.95
CA SER A 206 20.51 0.34 -1.15
C SER A 206 20.64 1.60 -2.01
N GLU A 207 21.03 1.47 -3.27
CA GLU A 207 21.29 2.62 -4.15
C GLU A 207 20.12 3.59 -4.22
N GLY A 208 18.89 3.09 -4.44
CA GLY A 208 17.72 3.96 -4.55
C GLY A 208 17.33 4.62 -3.23
N CYS A 209 17.49 3.93 -2.09
CA CYS A 209 17.25 4.52 -0.77
C CYS A 209 18.28 5.62 -0.47
N ASN A 210 19.56 5.35 -0.75
CA ASN A 210 20.64 6.32 -0.52
C ASN A 210 20.50 7.55 -1.46
N GLU A 211 20.01 7.36 -2.70
CA GLU A 211 19.65 8.48 -3.59
C GLU A 211 18.51 9.32 -3.03
N LEU A 212 17.43 8.70 -2.57
CA LEU A 212 16.32 9.42 -1.92
C LEU A 212 16.80 10.25 -0.73
N ILE A 213 17.71 9.72 0.09
CA ILE A 213 18.30 10.44 1.23
C ILE A 213 19.10 11.65 0.74
N LEU A 214 19.91 11.51 -0.31
CA LEU A 214 20.65 12.62 -0.92
C LEU A 214 19.71 13.70 -1.49
N GLU A 215 18.52 13.32 -1.95
CA GLU A 215 17.48 14.21 -2.46
C GLU A 215 16.60 14.80 -1.36
N GLY A 216 16.86 14.47 -0.08
CA GLY A 216 16.18 15.07 1.06
C GLY A 216 15.16 14.18 1.76
N ALA A 217 15.02 12.91 1.39
CA ALA A 217 14.22 11.97 2.16
C ALA A 217 14.84 11.76 3.54
N LYS A 218 14.00 11.69 4.59
CA LYS A 218 14.47 11.46 5.97
C LYS A 218 15.07 10.07 6.10
N PRO A 219 16.32 9.94 6.56
CA PRO A 219 16.91 8.64 6.85
C PRO A 219 16.30 8.04 8.11
N ILE A 220 15.95 6.75 8.06
CA ILE A 220 15.34 6.01 9.16
C ILE A 220 16.34 5.06 9.76
N LEU A 221 16.70 5.27 11.03
CA LEU A 221 17.62 4.46 11.82
C LEU A 221 16.91 3.69 12.94
N ARG A 222 15.76 4.19 13.39
CA ARG A 222 14.95 3.66 14.49
C ARG A 222 13.48 4.02 14.30
N ALA A 223 12.59 3.39 15.07
CA ALA A 223 11.15 3.60 14.95
C ALA A 223 10.72 5.02 15.28
N GLU A 224 11.36 5.66 16.25
CA GLU A 224 11.10 7.04 16.66
C GLU A 224 11.25 8.03 15.50
N ASP A 225 12.19 7.80 14.57
CA ASP A 225 12.40 8.65 13.40
C ASP A 225 11.14 8.65 12.48
N ILE A 226 10.40 7.53 12.46
CA ILE A 226 9.12 7.41 11.74
C ILE A 226 7.99 8.04 12.57
N LEU A 227 7.92 7.74 13.87
CA LEU A 227 6.86 8.22 14.75
C LEU A 227 6.82 9.76 14.83
N GLU A 228 7.96 10.42 14.69
CA GLU A 228 8.02 11.88 14.61
C GLU A 228 7.16 12.48 13.47
N GLU A 229 7.00 11.75 12.36
CA GLU A 229 6.19 12.18 11.21
C GLU A 229 4.67 12.08 11.45
N PHE A 230 4.27 11.45 12.55
CA PHE A 230 2.87 11.28 12.96
C PHE A 230 2.50 12.12 14.18
N LYS A 231 3.46 12.78 14.82
CA LYS A 231 3.21 13.72 15.92
C LYS A 231 2.70 15.04 15.35
N ILE A 232 1.52 15.43 15.76
CA ILE A 232 0.91 16.73 15.50
C ILE A 232 1.28 17.69 16.64
#